data_047a0c78389ae19cc0f96552eadbe3b0
#
_entry.id   047a0c78389ae19cc0f96552eadbe3b0
#
_cell.length_a   1.000
_cell.length_b   1.000
_cell.length_c   1.000
_cell.angle_alpha   90.00
_cell.angle_beta   90.00
_cell.angle_gamma   90.00
#
_symmetry.space_group_name_H-M   'P 1'
#
loop_
_entity.id
_entity.type
_entity.pdbx_description
1 polymer ?
#
loop_
_entity_poly.entity_id
_entity_poly.type
_entity_poly.pdbx_seq_one_letter_code
_entity_poly.pdbx_strand_id
1 'polypeptide(L)'
;IGQCYAMRAYMYFWGTRTWGKMPIITEPWDGSLNSIAIPRSSLEQVKEQILSDIEKAISYFNQSDTSDKIYLGKDAMYALLTEVHMWYNDYQDALTASEHFINHKSLSLSNGEIEWKNIFTNPSSSKEVIFAMAWDYETDGALSGWPQLLGASNTNNGYRMAEPIFN
;
A
#
# COMPACT_ATOMS: atom_id res chain seq x y z
N ILE A 1 -13.80 -4.01 -10.17
CA ILE A 1 -14.26 -4.41 -8.82
C ILE A 1 -13.05 -4.81 -7.97
N GLY A 2 -12.16 -5.72 -8.43
CA GLY A 2 -10.96 -6.14 -7.67
C GLY A 2 -10.12 -4.98 -7.16
N GLN A 3 -9.86 -3.96 -8.00
CA GLN A 3 -9.11 -2.76 -7.63
C GLN A 3 -9.79 -1.97 -6.47
N CYS A 4 -11.12 -1.95 -6.42
CA CYS A 4 -11.84 -1.26 -5.34
C CYS A 4 -11.65 -1.97 -4.00
N TYR A 5 -11.73 -3.31 -3.98
CA TYR A 5 -11.44 -4.09 -2.77
C TYR A 5 -9.98 -3.93 -2.35
N ALA A 6 -9.04 -4.03 -3.29
CA ALA A 6 -7.61 -3.88 -3.05
C ALA A 6 -7.28 -2.51 -2.44
N MET A 7 -7.80 -1.43 -3.03
CA MET A 7 -7.58 -0.08 -2.54
C MET A 7 -8.21 0.12 -1.16
N ARG A 8 -9.42 -0.41 -0.92
CA ARG A 8 -10.07 -0.30 0.38
C ARG A 8 -9.29 -1.02 1.47
N ALA A 9 -8.83 -2.25 1.22
CA ALA A 9 -7.96 -2.98 2.15
C ALA A 9 -6.68 -2.18 2.47
N TYR A 10 -6.01 -1.68 1.44
CA TYR A 10 -4.80 -0.87 1.58
C TYR A 10 -5.04 0.37 2.43
N MET A 11 -6.11 1.13 2.16
CA MET A 11 -6.44 2.34 2.90
C MET A 11 -6.85 2.06 4.35
N TYR A 12 -7.60 0.98 4.62
CA TYR A 12 -7.93 0.56 5.98
C TYR A 12 -6.68 0.13 6.76
N PHE A 13 -5.75 -0.58 6.12
CA PHE A 13 -4.50 -0.96 6.75
C PHE A 13 -3.65 0.26 7.12
N TRP A 14 -3.49 1.22 6.23
CA TRP A 14 -2.81 2.49 6.53
C TRP A 14 -3.54 3.29 7.61
N GLY A 15 -4.86 3.37 7.54
CA GLY A 15 -5.67 4.07 8.52
C GLY A 15 -5.55 3.48 9.92
N THR A 16 -5.61 2.15 10.04
CA THR A 16 -5.48 1.50 11.35
C THR A 16 -4.08 1.64 11.96
N ARG A 17 -3.04 1.66 11.14
CA ARG A 17 -1.65 1.92 11.60
C ARG A 17 -1.46 3.34 12.11
N THR A 18 -2.19 4.30 11.54
CA THR A 18 -2.06 5.72 11.87
C THR A 18 -2.95 6.13 13.05
N TRP A 19 -4.20 5.67 13.06
CA TRP A 19 -5.24 6.13 14.01
C TRP A 19 -5.79 5.03 14.93
N GLY A 20 -5.40 3.79 14.73
CA GLY A 20 -5.92 2.65 15.48
C GLY A 20 -7.35 2.31 15.10
N LYS A 21 -8.25 2.31 16.09
CA LYS A 21 -9.68 2.05 15.87
C LYS A 21 -10.28 3.07 14.93
N MET A 22 -11.02 2.61 13.92
CA MET A 22 -11.66 3.46 12.91
C MET A 22 -13.03 2.91 12.51
N PRO A 23 -13.94 3.75 12.00
CA PRO A 23 -15.23 3.26 11.50
C PRO A 23 -15.03 2.42 10.24
N ILE A 24 -15.80 1.33 10.11
CA ILE A 24 -15.86 0.54 8.89
C ILE A 24 -17.04 1.03 8.06
N ILE A 25 -16.74 1.51 6.84
CA ILE A 25 -17.72 2.02 5.88
C ILE A 25 -17.57 1.20 4.60
N THR A 26 -18.53 0.34 4.32
CA THR A 26 -18.52 -0.55 3.16
C THR A 26 -19.53 -0.16 2.09
N GLU A 27 -20.48 0.69 2.45
CA GLU A 27 -21.53 1.20 1.56
C GLU A 27 -21.30 2.68 1.22
N PRO A 28 -21.67 3.12 0.03
CA PRO A 28 -21.65 4.53 -0.33
C PRO A 28 -22.54 5.35 0.62
N TRP A 29 -22.15 6.59 0.89
CA TRP A 29 -23.00 7.50 1.64
C TRP A 29 -24.29 7.81 0.86
N ASP A 30 -25.41 7.63 1.52
CA ASP A 30 -26.76 7.81 0.96
C ASP A 30 -27.27 9.27 1.02
N GLY A 31 -26.47 10.22 1.52
CA GLY A 31 -26.85 11.61 1.72
C GLY A 31 -27.54 11.88 3.07
N SER A 32 -27.79 10.86 3.88
CA SER A 32 -28.46 11.01 5.17
C SER A 32 -27.47 11.47 6.26
N LEU A 33 -27.86 12.49 7.05
CA LEU A 33 -27.09 12.94 8.19
C LEU A 33 -26.99 11.87 9.30
N ASN A 34 -27.96 10.97 9.38
CA ASN A 34 -27.93 9.87 10.37
C ASN A 34 -26.84 8.84 10.11
N SER A 35 -26.36 8.73 8.85
CA SER A 35 -25.29 7.82 8.46
C SER A 35 -23.86 8.36 8.71
N ILE A 36 -23.74 9.61 9.16
CA ILE A 36 -22.42 10.24 9.42
C ILE A 36 -21.82 9.81 10.76
N ALA A 37 -22.65 9.56 11.77
CA ALA A 37 -22.21 9.23 13.12
C ALA A 37 -21.93 7.72 13.27
N ILE A 38 -20.95 7.20 12.55
CA ILE A 38 -20.56 5.80 12.62
C ILE A 38 -19.51 5.63 13.75
N PRO A 39 -19.76 4.75 14.76
CA PRO A 39 -18.81 4.52 15.83
C PRO A 39 -17.55 3.83 15.29
N ARG A 40 -16.43 4.00 16.02
CA ARG A 40 -15.19 3.29 15.69
C ARG A 40 -15.35 1.80 15.96
N SER A 41 -15.00 0.98 15.00
CA SER A 41 -14.91 -0.47 15.13
C SER A 41 -13.65 -0.86 15.91
N SER A 42 -13.65 -2.06 16.49
CA SER A 42 -12.46 -2.59 17.15
C SER A 42 -11.33 -2.88 16.16
N LEU A 43 -10.09 -2.98 16.64
CA LEU A 43 -8.94 -3.34 15.80
C LEU A 43 -9.15 -4.71 15.12
N GLU A 44 -9.76 -5.66 15.83
CA GLU A 44 -10.05 -6.98 15.28
C GLU A 44 -11.06 -6.91 14.15
N GLN A 45 -12.15 -6.15 14.31
CA GLN A 45 -13.12 -5.94 13.22
C GLN A 45 -12.50 -5.27 11.99
N VAL A 46 -11.60 -4.30 12.20
CA VAL A 46 -10.88 -3.65 11.09
C VAL A 46 -9.94 -4.64 10.39
N LYS A 47 -9.22 -5.47 11.17
CA LYS A 47 -8.38 -6.56 10.63
C LYS A 47 -9.20 -7.53 9.78
N GLU A 48 -10.32 -8.02 10.30
CA GLU A 48 -11.22 -8.92 9.57
C GLU A 48 -11.72 -8.29 8.25
N GLN A 49 -12.06 -7.00 8.26
CA GLN A 49 -12.47 -6.28 7.06
C GLN A 49 -11.33 -6.19 6.05
N ILE A 50 -10.10 -5.88 6.49
CA ILE A 50 -8.91 -5.82 5.61
C ILE A 50 -8.67 -7.18 4.96
N LEU A 51 -8.64 -8.26 5.75
CA LEU A 51 -8.41 -9.62 5.25
C LEU A 51 -9.50 -10.04 4.25
N SER A 52 -10.78 -9.79 4.58
CA SER A 52 -11.90 -10.08 3.68
C SER A 52 -11.78 -9.34 2.34
N ASP A 53 -11.35 -8.08 2.36
CA ASP A 53 -11.17 -7.30 1.14
C ASP A 53 -9.98 -7.79 0.30
N ILE A 54 -8.87 -8.18 0.94
CA ILE A 54 -7.73 -8.81 0.26
C ILE A 54 -8.14 -10.10 -0.44
N GLU A 55 -8.87 -10.99 0.25
CA GLU A 55 -9.34 -12.25 -0.32
C GLU A 55 -10.24 -12.02 -1.54
N LYS A 56 -11.20 -11.09 -1.43
CA LYS A 56 -12.06 -10.70 -2.55
C LYS A 56 -11.25 -10.15 -3.72
N ALA A 57 -10.29 -9.25 -3.46
CA ALA A 57 -9.43 -8.70 -4.49
C ALA A 57 -8.66 -9.82 -5.22
N ILE A 58 -8.02 -10.73 -4.49
CA ILE A 58 -7.30 -11.89 -5.05
C ILE A 58 -8.23 -12.74 -5.92
N SER A 59 -9.47 -12.99 -5.48
CA SER A 59 -10.43 -13.79 -6.25
C SER A 59 -10.75 -13.16 -7.61
N TYR A 60 -10.86 -11.84 -7.69
CA TYR A 60 -11.04 -11.10 -8.94
C TYR A 60 -9.79 -11.13 -9.81
N PHE A 61 -8.59 -10.95 -9.22
CA PHE A 61 -7.33 -10.96 -9.96
C PHE A 61 -6.96 -12.35 -10.49
N ASN A 62 -7.41 -13.44 -9.86
CA ASN A 62 -7.26 -14.77 -10.41
C ASN A 62 -7.98 -14.96 -11.76
N GLN A 63 -9.00 -14.14 -12.05
CA GLN A 63 -9.74 -14.18 -13.31
C GLN A 63 -9.14 -13.26 -14.38
N SER A 64 -8.60 -12.11 -13.97
CA SER A 64 -8.02 -11.10 -14.85
C SER A 64 -7.05 -10.22 -14.06
N ASP A 65 -5.80 -10.62 -14.01
CA ASP A 65 -4.74 -9.86 -13.35
C ASP A 65 -4.03 -8.92 -14.31
N THR A 66 -3.39 -7.89 -13.76
CA THR A 66 -2.55 -6.96 -14.50
C THR A 66 -1.09 -7.13 -14.10
N SER A 67 -0.20 -7.10 -15.08
CA SER A 67 1.25 -7.02 -14.84
C SER A 67 1.74 -5.59 -14.65
N ASP A 68 0.85 -4.60 -14.81
CA ASP A 68 1.19 -3.20 -14.63
C ASP A 68 1.27 -2.84 -13.14
N LYS A 69 2.45 -2.43 -12.72
CA LYS A 69 2.80 -2.18 -11.31
C LYS A 69 2.21 -0.89 -10.72
N ILE A 70 1.58 -0.06 -11.54
CA ILE A 70 0.84 1.11 -11.07
C ILE A 70 -0.59 0.77 -10.61
N TYR A 71 -1.03 -0.45 -10.86
CA TYR A 71 -2.29 -0.98 -10.35
C TYR A 71 -2.04 -2.05 -9.29
N LEU A 72 -2.92 -2.12 -8.32
CA LEU A 72 -2.89 -3.19 -7.33
C LEU A 72 -3.26 -4.52 -8.02
N GLY A 73 -2.29 -5.38 -8.22
CA GLY A 73 -2.48 -6.71 -8.79
C GLY A 73 -2.42 -7.80 -7.72
N LYS A 74 -2.43 -9.04 -8.18
CA LYS A 74 -2.37 -10.22 -7.31
C LYS A 74 -1.12 -10.21 -6.41
N ASP A 75 0.04 -9.90 -6.97
CA ASP A 75 1.30 -9.85 -6.24
C ASP A 75 1.26 -8.77 -5.14
N ALA A 76 0.68 -7.59 -5.45
CA ALA A 76 0.50 -6.52 -4.47
C ALA A 76 -0.41 -6.95 -3.31
N MET A 77 -1.43 -7.76 -3.58
CA MET A 77 -2.31 -8.28 -2.52
C MET A 77 -1.62 -9.30 -1.62
N TYR A 78 -0.79 -10.20 -2.16
CA TYR A 78 -0.01 -11.12 -1.33
C TYR A 78 1.06 -10.40 -0.51
N ALA A 79 1.68 -9.35 -1.06
CA ALA A 79 2.60 -8.49 -0.31
C ALA A 79 1.86 -7.78 0.84
N LEU A 80 0.71 -7.18 0.56
CA LEU A 80 -0.13 -6.54 1.58
C LEU A 80 -0.60 -7.55 2.63
N LEU A 81 -1.03 -8.74 2.22
CA LEU A 81 -1.46 -9.81 3.12
C LEU A 81 -0.34 -10.21 4.09
N THR A 82 0.87 -10.38 3.56
CA THR A 82 2.06 -10.66 4.38
C THR A 82 2.31 -9.55 5.40
N GLU A 83 2.25 -8.28 4.97
CA GLU A 83 2.48 -7.13 5.84
C GLU A 83 1.38 -7.00 6.91
N VAL A 84 0.12 -7.24 6.56
CA VAL A 84 -1.01 -7.23 7.51
C VAL A 84 -0.81 -8.30 8.58
N HIS A 85 -0.51 -9.54 8.20
CA HIS A 85 -0.28 -10.61 9.16
C HIS A 85 0.94 -10.33 10.05
N MET A 86 2.02 -9.78 9.50
CA MET A 86 3.18 -9.36 10.28
C MET A 86 2.81 -8.28 11.31
N TRP A 87 2.01 -7.30 10.92
CA TRP A 87 1.56 -6.22 11.80
C TRP A 87 0.74 -6.72 12.99
N TYR A 88 -0.11 -7.71 12.75
CA TYR A 88 -0.97 -8.30 13.79
C TYR A 88 -0.32 -9.50 14.52
N ASN A 89 0.95 -9.79 14.28
CA ASN A 89 1.73 -10.89 14.86
C ASN A 89 1.22 -12.30 14.47
N ASP A 90 0.50 -12.43 13.37
CA ASP A 90 0.05 -13.70 12.80
C ASP A 90 1.19 -14.30 11.93
N TYR A 91 2.33 -14.60 12.53
CA TYR A 91 3.57 -14.93 11.82
C TYR A 91 3.45 -16.17 10.92
N GLN A 92 2.66 -17.15 11.31
CA GLN A 92 2.45 -18.35 10.49
C GLN A 92 1.68 -18.03 9.21
N ASP A 93 0.66 -17.19 9.29
CA ASP A 93 -0.13 -16.76 8.14
C ASP A 93 0.69 -15.81 7.25
N ALA A 94 1.54 -14.97 7.85
CA ALA A 94 2.48 -14.13 7.11
C ALA A 94 3.48 -14.99 6.30
N LEU A 95 4.02 -16.05 6.90
CA LEU A 95 4.89 -16.99 6.20
C LEU A 95 4.16 -17.65 5.03
N THR A 96 2.95 -18.15 5.25
CA THR A 96 2.13 -18.77 4.20
C THR A 96 1.84 -17.79 3.05
N ALA A 97 1.49 -16.53 3.36
CA ALA A 97 1.25 -15.51 2.35
C ALA A 97 2.53 -15.18 1.55
N SER A 98 3.69 -15.14 2.21
CA SER A 98 5.00 -14.85 1.59
C SER A 98 5.49 -15.97 0.66
N GLU A 99 5.00 -17.21 0.82
CA GLU A 99 5.32 -18.34 -0.08
C GLU A 99 4.94 -18.05 -1.53
N HIS A 100 3.99 -17.13 -1.76
CA HIS A 100 3.64 -16.65 -3.09
C HIS A 100 4.86 -16.12 -3.86
N PHE A 101 5.83 -15.55 -3.17
CA PHE A 101 7.03 -14.94 -3.77
C PHE A 101 8.20 -15.92 -3.91
N ILE A 102 8.14 -17.09 -3.27
CA ILE A 102 9.17 -18.11 -3.39
C ILE A 102 9.16 -18.64 -4.83
N ASN A 103 10.30 -18.51 -5.52
CA ASN A 103 10.43 -18.89 -6.93
C ASN A 103 9.57 -18.09 -7.92
N HIS A 104 9.17 -16.87 -7.57
CA HIS A 104 8.45 -16.00 -8.49
C HIS A 104 9.33 -15.64 -9.70
N LYS A 105 8.85 -15.96 -10.92
CA LYS A 105 9.69 -15.89 -12.13
C LYS A 105 10.02 -14.46 -12.59
N SER A 106 9.16 -13.50 -12.27
CA SER A 106 9.28 -12.11 -12.73
C SER A 106 9.74 -11.13 -11.68
N LEU A 107 9.90 -11.56 -10.43
CA LEU A 107 10.38 -10.75 -9.32
C LEU A 107 11.79 -11.19 -8.91
N SER A 108 12.67 -10.23 -8.67
CA SER A 108 14.01 -10.44 -8.14
C SER A 108 14.55 -9.18 -7.50
N LEU A 109 15.48 -9.33 -6.58
CA LEU A 109 16.18 -8.18 -6.00
C LEU A 109 17.04 -7.50 -7.06
N SER A 110 17.17 -6.19 -6.93
CA SER A 110 18.02 -5.35 -7.77
C SER A 110 19.49 -5.69 -7.56
N ASN A 111 20.21 -5.80 -8.67
CA ASN A 111 21.64 -6.09 -8.65
C ASN A 111 22.43 -4.87 -9.15
N GLY A 112 23.02 -4.14 -8.22
CA GLY A 112 23.84 -2.98 -8.50
C GLY A 112 23.06 -1.65 -8.58
N GLU A 113 23.84 -0.59 -8.74
CA GLU A 113 23.37 0.80 -8.61
C GLU A 113 22.32 1.18 -9.66
N ILE A 114 22.47 0.71 -10.89
CA ILE A 114 21.58 1.07 -12.00
C ILE A 114 20.17 0.48 -11.77
N GLU A 115 20.11 -0.81 -11.41
CA GLU A 115 18.83 -1.45 -11.12
C GLU A 115 18.18 -0.87 -9.88
N TRP A 116 18.97 -0.55 -8.85
CA TRP A 116 18.47 0.11 -7.65
C TRP A 116 17.88 1.50 -7.96
N LYS A 117 18.55 2.31 -8.79
CA LYS A 117 17.99 3.60 -9.25
C LYS A 117 16.68 3.44 -9.99
N ASN A 118 16.53 2.39 -10.79
CA ASN A 118 15.31 2.12 -11.54
C ASN A 118 14.07 1.88 -10.65
N ILE A 119 14.25 1.45 -9.40
CA ILE A 119 13.14 1.35 -8.44
C ILE A 119 12.39 2.68 -8.33
N PHE A 120 13.12 3.80 -8.37
CA PHE A 120 12.57 5.14 -8.16
C PHE A 120 12.30 5.88 -9.47
N THR A 121 13.12 5.66 -10.51
CA THR A 121 13.04 6.42 -11.76
C THR A 121 12.18 5.76 -12.82
N ASN A 122 12.07 4.44 -12.77
CA ASN A 122 11.24 3.65 -13.70
C ASN A 122 10.69 2.39 -13.00
N PRO A 123 9.80 2.55 -12.01
CA PRO A 123 9.30 1.44 -11.19
C PRO A 123 8.61 0.35 -12.01
N SER A 124 7.96 0.70 -13.12
CA SER A 124 7.28 -0.27 -13.99
C SER A 124 8.24 -1.29 -14.60
N SER A 125 9.50 -0.92 -14.86
CA SER A 125 10.52 -1.81 -15.42
C SER A 125 11.33 -2.57 -14.36
N SER A 126 11.30 -2.14 -13.11
CA SER A 126 12.07 -2.77 -12.03
C SER A 126 11.49 -4.13 -11.66
N LYS A 127 12.35 -5.15 -11.53
CA LYS A 127 11.93 -6.49 -11.10
C LYS A 127 11.70 -6.58 -9.59
N GLU A 128 12.16 -5.63 -8.82
CA GLU A 128 11.99 -5.59 -7.37
C GLU A 128 10.68 -4.92 -6.95
N VAL A 129 10.17 -4.00 -7.75
CA VAL A 129 8.92 -3.29 -7.47
C VAL A 129 7.73 -4.21 -7.73
N ILE A 130 6.88 -4.37 -6.73
CA ILE A 130 5.60 -5.09 -6.81
C ILE A 130 4.46 -4.14 -7.13
N PHE A 131 4.42 -2.99 -6.45
CA PHE A 131 3.43 -1.95 -6.64
C PHE A 131 4.08 -0.58 -6.42
N ALA A 132 3.75 0.39 -7.25
CA ALA A 132 4.19 1.78 -7.11
C ALA A 132 3.04 2.73 -7.43
N MET A 133 2.87 3.74 -6.60
CA MET A 133 2.00 4.86 -6.93
C MET A 133 2.71 5.75 -7.94
N ALA A 134 2.23 5.72 -9.19
CA ALA A 134 2.74 6.60 -10.21
C ALA A 134 2.25 8.03 -9.96
N TRP A 135 3.12 8.98 -10.26
CA TRP A 135 2.81 10.40 -10.23
C TRP A 135 3.40 11.04 -11.48
N ASP A 136 2.56 11.69 -12.25
CA ASP A 136 2.97 12.42 -13.44
C ASP A 136 2.67 13.91 -13.28
N TYR A 137 3.71 14.74 -13.42
CA TYR A 137 3.57 16.18 -13.22
C TYR A 137 2.61 16.84 -14.20
N GLU A 138 2.58 16.36 -15.45
CA GLU A 138 1.77 16.95 -16.52
C GLU A 138 0.29 16.59 -16.35
N THR A 139 0.00 15.37 -15.90
CA THR A 139 -1.38 14.88 -15.75
C THR A 139 -1.94 15.05 -14.34
N ASP A 140 -1.10 14.89 -13.32
CA ASP A 140 -1.53 14.91 -11.90
C ASP A 140 -1.29 16.26 -11.23
N GLY A 141 -0.61 17.20 -11.89
CA GLY A 141 -0.40 18.56 -11.41
C GLY A 141 0.73 18.69 -10.39
N ALA A 142 0.51 19.40 -9.30
CA ALA A 142 1.55 19.76 -8.35
C ALA A 142 2.35 18.56 -7.82
N LEU A 143 3.65 18.71 -7.73
CA LEU A 143 4.57 17.73 -7.15
C LEU A 143 4.05 17.15 -5.84
N SER A 144 4.27 15.86 -5.64
CA SER A 144 4.09 15.24 -4.32
C SER A 144 4.83 16.06 -3.27
N GLY A 145 4.25 16.27 -2.11
CA GLY A 145 4.87 17.06 -1.04
C GLY A 145 6.18 16.50 -0.48
N TRP A 146 6.62 15.31 -0.91
CA TRP A 146 7.83 14.66 -0.42
C TRP A 146 9.12 15.46 -0.65
N PRO A 147 9.42 16.02 -1.84
CA PRO A 147 10.59 16.87 -2.02
C PRO A 147 10.53 18.13 -1.18
N GLN A 148 9.34 18.68 -0.95
CA GLN A 148 9.14 19.85 -0.09
C GLN A 148 9.27 19.48 1.39
N LEU A 149 8.86 18.27 1.77
CA LEU A 149 8.89 17.80 3.16
C LEU A 149 10.30 17.40 3.60
N LEU A 150 11.09 16.79 2.72
CA LEU A 150 12.40 16.22 3.00
C LEU A 150 13.57 17.00 2.38
N GLY A 151 13.27 18.02 1.56
CA GLY A 151 14.29 18.81 0.89
C GLY A 151 15.07 19.71 1.86
N ALA A 152 16.39 19.71 1.75
CA ALA A 152 17.29 20.49 2.61
C ALA A 152 17.11 22.02 2.51
N SER A 153 16.50 22.50 1.41
CA SER A 153 16.27 23.93 1.15
C SER A 153 14.89 24.42 1.59
N ASN A 154 14.10 23.57 2.25
CA ASN A 154 12.74 23.95 2.63
C ASN A 154 12.74 24.91 3.82
N THR A 155 12.35 26.15 3.57
CA THR A 155 12.17 27.17 4.61
C THR A 155 10.84 27.02 5.35
N ASN A 156 9.94 26.15 4.89
CA ASN A 156 8.59 25.99 5.41
C ASN A 156 8.42 24.70 6.24
N ASN A 157 9.09 24.61 7.39
CA ASN A 157 8.83 23.57 8.40
C ASN A 157 8.94 22.10 7.96
N GLY A 158 9.72 21.78 6.92
CA GLY A 158 10.01 20.40 6.53
C GLY A 158 10.78 19.63 7.61
N TYR A 159 10.60 18.32 7.63
CA TYR A 159 11.38 17.44 8.50
C TYR A 159 12.84 17.42 8.04
N ARG A 160 13.78 17.59 8.96
CA ARG A 160 15.22 17.40 8.72
C ARG A 160 15.69 16.19 9.49
N MET A 161 16.61 15.43 8.91
CA MET A 161 17.36 14.48 9.70
C MET A 161 18.20 15.23 10.75
N ALA A 162 18.33 14.66 11.94
CA ALA A 162 19.16 15.24 12.99
C ALA A 162 20.64 15.30 12.54
N GLU A 163 21.33 16.43 12.82
CA GLU A 163 22.75 16.62 12.46
C GLU A 163 23.68 15.44 12.81
N PRO A 164 23.50 14.71 13.93
CA PRO A 164 24.37 13.58 14.27
C PRO A 164 24.38 12.43 13.25
N ILE A 165 23.45 12.40 12.31
CA ILE A 165 23.38 11.36 11.28
C ILE A 165 24.27 11.68 10.06
N PHE A 166 24.74 12.92 9.96
CA PHE A 166 25.57 13.39 8.85
C PHE A 166 27.06 13.59 9.19
N ASN A 167 27.47 13.29 10.42
CA ASN A 167 28.89 13.40 10.88
C ASN A 167 29.52 12.03 11.03
#